data_9a1c16e9d8b15348f607cc8bddf889f7
#
_entry.id   9a1c16e9d8b15348f607cc8bddf889f7
#
_cell.length_a   1.000
_cell.length_b   1.000
_cell.length_c   1.000
_cell.angle_alpha   90.00
_cell.angle_beta   90.00
_cell.angle_gamma   90.00
#
_symmetry.space_group_name_H-M   'P 1'
#
loop_
_entity.id
_entity.type
_entity.pdbx_description
1 polymer ?
#
loop_
_entity_poly.entity_id
_entity_poly.type
_entity_poly.pdbx_seq_one_letter_code
_entity_poly.pdbx_strand_id
1 'polypeptide(L)'
;MIIKLAKETNARLHVFHLSTKAESLLFQNDIPLKEKKITSEVCVHPLWFSDKDYQEKQSFIKWNPAIKTDKDREGLWDSLLEDRIDVIATDHAPHTLEEKSKPYLDCPSGGPLVQHALVSMIQNHLNNKISLEKIVTKMCHNPAILFQIKKRGYIRKGYYADLVLIDMNKSWTVKKENILYKCNWSPFEGLQFDSQVTHTIVNGKLVYENGLFNSTLSGKKLTFNR
;
A
#
# COMPACT_ATOMS: atom_id res chain seq x y z
N MET A 1 8.51 -7.37 22.13
CA MET A 1 8.44 -6.39 23.25
C MET A 1 7.18 -5.54 23.17
N ILE A 2 6.94 -4.71 22.17
CA ILE A 2 5.81 -3.76 22.11
C ILE A 2 4.41 -4.43 22.17
N ILE A 3 4.20 -5.54 21.46
CA ILE A 3 2.94 -6.30 21.47
C ILE A 3 2.64 -6.82 22.88
N LYS A 4 3.67 -7.33 23.60
CA LYS A 4 3.50 -7.78 24.99
C LYS A 4 3.05 -6.63 25.89
N LEU A 5 3.70 -5.48 25.79
CA LEU A 5 3.34 -4.28 26.55
C LEU A 5 1.91 -3.81 26.22
N ALA A 6 1.53 -3.79 24.94
CA ALA A 6 0.18 -3.43 24.53
C ALA A 6 -0.90 -4.38 25.12
N LYS A 7 -0.60 -5.68 25.20
CA LYS A 7 -1.49 -6.67 25.85
C LYS A 7 -1.60 -6.43 27.35
N GLU A 8 -0.47 -6.20 28.04
CA GLU A 8 -0.42 -5.95 29.50
C GLU A 8 -1.15 -4.66 29.89
N THR A 9 -1.04 -3.60 29.08
CA THR A 9 -1.69 -2.31 29.33
C THR A 9 -3.07 -2.17 28.70
N ASN A 10 -3.53 -3.19 27.96
CA ASN A 10 -4.77 -3.15 27.19
C ASN A 10 -4.83 -1.99 26.18
N ALA A 11 -3.67 -1.50 25.70
CA ALA A 11 -3.55 -0.40 24.76
C ALA A 11 -3.91 -0.82 23.32
N ARG A 12 -4.38 0.15 22.54
CA ARG A 12 -4.50 -0.01 21.08
C ARG A 12 -3.14 0.20 20.44
N LEU A 13 -2.75 -0.74 19.59
CA LEU A 13 -1.48 -0.72 18.85
C LEU A 13 -1.74 -1.01 17.38
N HIS A 14 -1.16 -0.22 16.49
CA HIS A 14 -1.03 -0.56 15.08
C HIS A 14 0.44 -0.61 14.71
N VAL A 15 0.89 -1.76 14.20
CA VAL A 15 2.29 -1.98 13.80
C VAL A 15 2.42 -1.75 12.30
N PHE A 16 3.25 -0.78 11.92
CA PHE A 16 3.48 -0.40 10.53
C PHE A 16 4.39 -1.38 9.80
N HIS A 17 4.25 -1.45 8.50
CA HIS A 17 5.17 -1.99 7.49
C HIS A 17 5.88 -3.30 7.90
N LEU A 18 5.14 -4.35 8.24
CA LEU A 18 5.72 -5.67 8.51
C LEU A 18 6.59 -6.14 7.35
N SER A 19 7.73 -6.74 7.67
CA SER A 19 8.70 -7.15 6.67
C SER A 19 9.11 -8.62 6.73
N THR A 20 8.71 -9.35 7.77
CA THR A 20 9.03 -10.78 7.93
C THR A 20 7.80 -11.64 8.19
N LYS A 21 7.86 -12.91 7.77
CA LYS A 21 6.87 -13.93 8.14
C LYS A 21 6.74 -14.07 9.66
N ALA A 22 7.87 -14.08 10.37
CA ALA A 22 7.88 -14.29 11.83
C ALA A 22 7.12 -13.17 12.57
N GLU A 23 7.26 -11.91 12.14
CA GLU A 23 6.50 -10.79 12.71
C GLU A 23 5.00 -10.94 12.46
N SER A 24 4.60 -11.33 11.23
CA SER A 24 3.19 -11.43 10.86
C SER A 24 2.42 -12.50 11.66
N LEU A 25 3.09 -13.55 12.09
CA LEU A 25 2.50 -14.61 12.92
C LEU A 25 2.19 -14.19 14.36
N LEU A 26 2.65 -13.02 14.80
CA LEU A 26 2.32 -12.46 16.12
C LEU A 26 0.91 -11.86 16.19
N PHE A 27 0.23 -11.70 15.06
CA PHE A 27 -1.09 -11.08 14.97
C PHE A 27 -2.21 -12.09 14.85
N GLN A 28 -3.33 -11.79 15.49
CA GLN A 28 -4.51 -12.64 15.55
C GLN A 28 -5.33 -12.56 14.25
N ASN A 29 -5.99 -13.67 13.90
CA ASN A 29 -6.95 -13.74 12.78
C ASN A 29 -8.28 -14.40 13.16
N ASP A 30 -8.45 -14.73 14.43
CA ASP A 30 -9.61 -15.44 15.01
C ASP A 30 -10.70 -14.51 15.54
N ILE A 31 -10.48 -13.19 15.47
CA ILE A 31 -11.46 -12.18 15.88
C ILE A 31 -11.66 -11.13 14.78
N PRO A 32 -12.87 -10.54 14.65
CA PRO A 32 -13.14 -9.48 13.68
C PRO A 32 -12.25 -8.24 13.92
N LEU A 33 -11.86 -7.54 12.83
CA LEU A 33 -11.02 -6.32 12.91
C LEU A 33 -11.54 -5.27 13.90
N LYS A 34 -12.85 -5.11 14.02
CA LYS A 34 -13.46 -4.14 14.95
C LYS A 34 -13.14 -4.42 16.42
N GLU A 35 -12.86 -5.68 16.73
CA GLU A 35 -12.55 -6.16 18.09
C GLU A 35 -11.05 -6.21 18.35
N LYS A 36 -10.22 -6.19 17.29
CA LYS A 36 -8.76 -6.18 17.40
C LYS A 36 -8.28 -4.88 18.05
N LYS A 37 -7.52 -4.99 19.12
CA LYS A 37 -6.77 -3.87 19.71
C LYS A 37 -5.36 -3.76 19.14
N ILE A 38 -4.79 -4.89 18.70
CA ILE A 38 -3.46 -4.97 18.11
C ILE A 38 -3.63 -5.36 16.66
N THR A 39 -3.24 -4.49 15.76
CA THR A 39 -3.40 -4.59 14.31
C THR A 39 -2.08 -4.33 13.60
N SER A 40 -2.00 -4.68 12.33
CA SER A 40 -0.79 -4.50 11.53
C SER A 40 -1.08 -4.17 10.08
N GLU A 41 -0.05 -3.65 9.42
CA GLU A 41 -0.07 -3.43 7.98
C GLU A 41 1.17 -4.01 7.31
N VAL A 42 1.02 -4.29 6.03
CA VAL A 42 2.11 -4.58 5.11
C VAL A 42 2.07 -3.60 3.95
N CYS A 43 3.22 -3.12 3.53
CA CYS A 43 3.30 -2.26 2.36
C CYS A 43 3.39 -3.08 1.07
N VAL A 44 3.11 -2.44 -0.07
CA VAL A 44 3.15 -3.12 -1.38
C VAL A 44 4.54 -3.60 -1.76
N HIS A 45 5.61 -2.92 -1.31
CA HIS A 45 6.98 -3.25 -1.69
C HIS A 45 7.48 -4.60 -1.11
N PRO A 46 7.26 -4.99 0.18
CA PRO A 46 7.64 -6.32 0.65
C PRO A 46 6.73 -7.44 0.13
N LEU A 47 5.55 -7.11 -0.41
CA LEU A 47 4.72 -8.07 -1.13
C LEU A 47 5.16 -8.27 -2.59
N TRP A 48 5.94 -7.35 -3.13
CA TRP A 48 6.41 -7.38 -4.53
C TRP A 48 7.87 -7.84 -4.65
N PHE A 49 8.76 -7.17 -3.93
CA PHE A 49 10.21 -7.40 -4.00
C PHE A 49 10.70 -8.41 -2.96
N SER A 50 11.84 -9.02 -3.26
CA SER A 50 12.63 -9.85 -2.35
C SER A 50 14.10 -9.40 -2.34
N ASP A 51 14.92 -10.04 -1.51
CA ASP A 51 16.36 -9.78 -1.44
C ASP A 51 17.10 -10.01 -2.76
N LYS A 52 16.55 -10.84 -3.65
CA LYS A 52 17.11 -11.08 -4.99
C LYS A 52 17.06 -9.85 -5.89
N ASP A 53 16.05 -8.99 -5.69
CA ASP A 53 15.85 -7.79 -6.49
C ASP A 53 16.89 -6.71 -6.19
N TYR A 54 17.63 -6.79 -5.07
CA TYR A 54 18.73 -5.88 -4.78
C TYR A 54 19.86 -5.94 -5.81
N GLN A 55 20.06 -7.09 -6.48
CA GLN A 55 21.06 -7.21 -7.52
C GLN A 55 20.79 -6.24 -8.69
N GLU A 56 19.54 -6.08 -9.07
CA GLU A 56 19.14 -5.20 -10.16
C GLU A 56 18.78 -3.79 -9.66
N LYS A 57 17.93 -3.71 -8.64
CA LYS A 57 17.32 -2.45 -8.18
C LYS A 57 18.18 -1.68 -7.18
N GLN A 58 19.17 -2.32 -6.56
CA GLN A 58 20.15 -1.70 -5.65
C GLN A 58 19.50 -0.78 -4.59
N SER A 59 19.99 0.47 -4.48
CA SER A 59 19.51 1.49 -3.54
C SER A 59 18.06 1.93 -3.78
N PHE A 60 17.51 1.73 -4.98
CA PHE A 60 16.14 2.11 -5.33
C PHE A 60 15.08 1.30 -4.58
N ILE A 61 15.44 0.13 -4.05
CA ILE A 61 14.57 -0.66 -3.18
C ILE A 61 15.08 -0.72 -1.72
N LYS A 62 15.90 0.25 -1.31
CA LYS A 62 16.26 0.43 0.10
C LYS A 62 15.11 1.07 0.84
N TRP A 63 14.51 0.32 1.77
CA TRP A 63 13.51 0.78 2.75
C TRP A 63 13.97 0.50 4.18
N ASN A 64 13.25 1.01 5.14
CA ASN A 64 13.37 0.69 6.55
C ASN A 64 11.95 0.40 7.11
N PRO A 65 11.63 -0.88 7.38
CA PRO A 65 12.50 -2.06 7.34
C PRO A 65 12.92 -2.46 5.91
N ALA A 66 14.10 -3.09 5.80
CA ALA A 66 14.63 -3.54 4.51
C ALA A 66 13.75 -4.65 3.89
N ILE A 67 13.80 -4.79 2.57
CA ILE A 67 13.24 -5.94 1.85
C ILE A 67 13.96 -7.22 2.31
N LYS A 68 13.19 -8.27 2.55
CA LYS A 68 13.66 -9.56 3.08
C LYS A 68 13.63 -10.65 2.00
N THR A 69 13.75 -11.90 2.42
CA THR A 69 13.83 -13.07 1.56
C THR A 69 12.51 -13.37 0.83
N ASP A 70 12.57 -14.15 -0.24
CA ASP A 70 11.38 -14.71 -0.90
C ASP A 70 10.47 -15.44 0.11
N LYS A 71 11.07 -16.15 1.07
CA LYS A 71 10.32 -16.88 2.11
C LYS A 71 9.54 -15.93 3.02
N ASP A 72 10.10 -14.78 3.33
CA ASP A 72 9.40 -13.74 4.08
C ASP A 72 8.27 -13.13 3.25
N ARG A 73 8.53 -12.82 1.98
CA ARG A 73 7.50 -12.31 1.06
C ARG A 73 6.30 -13.25 0.96
N GLU A 74 6.52 -14.54 0.71
CA GLU A 74 5.43 -15.51 0.66
C GLU A 74 4.72 -15.65 2.01
N GLY A 75 5.46 -15.63 3.13
CA GLY A 75 4.85 -15.67 4.46
C GLY A 75 4.04 -14.41 4.81
N LEU A 76 4.40 -13.23 4.28
CA LEU A 76 3.58 -12.01 4.39
C LEU A 76 2.29 -12.14 3.56
N TRP A 77 2.36 -12.74 2.36
CA TRP A 77 1.18 -13.06 1.56
C TRP A 77 0.24 -14.02 2.27
N ASP A 78 0.75 -15.12 2.81
CA ASP A 78 -0.05 -16.08 3.59
C ASP A 78 -0.79 -15.35 4.72
N SER A 79 -0.07 -14.56 5.51
CA SER A 79 -0.63 -13.82 6.64
C SER A 79 -1.63 -12.72 6.24
N LEU A 80 -1.46 -12.11 5.08
CA LEU A 80 -2.42 -11.15 4.53
C LEU A 80 -3.73 -11.83 4.13
N LEU A 81 -3.64 -12.98 3.46
CA LEU A 81 -4.78 -13.74 3.00
C LEU A 81 -5.55 -14.40 4.15
N GLU A 82 -4.85 -14.78 5.22
CA GLU A 82 -5.41 -15.34 6.46
C GLU A 82 -5.95 -14.27 7.43
N ASP A 83 -5.95 -12.98 7.08
CA ASP A 83 -6.42 -11.87 7.92
C ASP A 83 -5.59 -11.61 9.21
N ARG A 84 -4.35 -12.10 9.28
CA ARG A 84 -3.38 -11.70 10.32
C ARG A 84 -2.91 -10.28 10.10
N ILE A 85 -2.65 -9.92 8.86
CA ILE A 85 -2.34 -8.55 8.43
C ILE A 85 -3.62 -7.85 8.02
N ASP A 86 -3.89 -6.71 8.61
CA ASP A 86 -5.19 -6.04 8.51
C ASP A 86 -5.28 -5.06 7.34
N VAL A 87 -4.20 -4.40 7.00
CA VAL A 87 -4.16 -3.30 6.01
C VAL A 87 -3.03 -3.48 5.01
N ILE A 88 -3.26 -3.07 3.77
CA ILE A 88 -2.22 -2.85 2.76
C ILE A 88 -1.94 -1.35 2.68
N ALA A 89 -0.68 -0.97 2.88
CA ALA A 89 -0.20 0.40 2.90
C ALA A 89 0.86 0.65 1.82
N THR A 90 1.43 1.84 1.79
CA THR A 90 2.45 2.21 0.78
C THR A 90 3.81 2.53 1.38
N ASP A 91 3.87 3.10 2.57
CA ASP A 91 5.09 3.72 3.09
C ASP A 91 5.73 4.67 2.05
N HIS A 92 4.88 5.54 1.47
CA HIS A 92 5.30 6.48 0.42
C HIS A 92 6.24 7.55 1.01
N ALA A 93 7.54 7.31 0.92
CA ALA A 93 8.61 8.17 1.42
C ALA A 93 9.60 8.50 0.29
N PRO A 94 9.23 9.38 -0.66
CA PRO A 94 10.06 9.67 -1.83
C PRO A 94 11.28 10.52 -1.45
N HIS A 95 12.40 10.19 -2.09
CA HIS A 95 13.65 10.94 -2.10
C HIS A 95 13.98 11.32 -3.53
N THR A 96 14.85 12.30 -3.72
CA THR A 96 15.29 12.69 -5.07
C THR A 96 16.05 11.55 -5.75
N LEU A 97 16.08 11.57 -7.10
CA LEU A 97 16.87 10.61 -7.87
C LEU A 97 18.35 10.66 -7.49
N GLU A 98 18.89 11.88 -7.28
CA GLU A 98 20.27 12.08 -6.85
C GLU A 98 20.57 11.41 -5.51
N GLU A 99 19.70 11.59 -4.51
CA GLU A 99 19.85 10.95 -3.19
C GLU A 99 19.81 9.43 -3.29
N LYS A 100 18.92 8.89 -4.11
CA LYS A 100 18.75 7.44 -4.31
C LYS A 100 19.82 6.79 -5.16
N SER A 101 20.53 7.55 -5.99
CA SER A 101 21.64 7.07 -6.84
C SER A 101 22.96 6.90 -6.08
N LYS A 102 23.01 7.29 -4.81
CA LYS A 102 24.18 7.08 -3.96
C LYS A 102 24.38 5.59 -3.64
N PRO A 103 25.59 5.17 -3.23
CA PRO A 103 25.83 3.82 -2.73
C PRO A 103 24.83 3.44 -1.64
N TYR A 104 24.52 2.15 -1.52
CA TYR A 104 23.47 1.65 -0.63
C TYR A 104 23.59 2.17 0.81
N LEU A 105 24.80 2.25 1.37
CA LEU A 105 25.00 2.71 2.75
C LEU A 105 24.73 4.22 2.91
N ASP A 106 24.97 5.02 1.87
CA ASP A 106 24.90 6.48 1.91
C ASP A 106 23.54 7.01 1.44
N CYS A 107 22.74 6.19 0.74
CA CYS A 107 21.43 6.62 0.27
C CYS A 107 20.38 6.53 1.38
N PRO A 108 19.38 7.43 1.40
CA PRO A 108 18.27 7.37 2.35
C PRO A 108 17.37 6.16 2.09
N SER A 109 16.70 5.68 3.14
CA SER A 109 15.65 4.67 3.05
C SER A 109 14.33 5.31 2.62
N GLY A 110 13.53 4.60 1.82
CA GLY A 110 12.25 5.04 1.32
C GLY A 110 12.19 5.16 -0.20
N GLY A 111 10.99 5.15 -0.73
CA GLY A 111 10.74 5.26 -2.17
C GLY A 111 9.29 5.66 -2.49
N PRO A 112 9.02 6.11 -3.73
CA PRO A 112 7.70 6.52 -4.18
C PRO A 112 6.85 5.29 -4.54
N LEU A 113 5.67 5.15 -3.92
CA LEU A 113 4.80 3.97 -4.12
C LEU A 113 3.33 4.30 -4.37
N VAL A 114 2.82 5.48 -3.97
CA VAL A 114 1.39 5.76 -3.96
C VAL A 114 0.72 5.62 -5.34
N GLN A 115 1.38 6.02 -6.42
CA GLN A 115 0.85 5.90 -7.79
C GLN A 115 0.67 4.43 -8.21
N HIS A 116 1.61 3.57 -7.83
CA HIS A 116 1.68 2.20 -8.31
C HIS A 116 1.08 1.17 -7.33
N ALA A 117 0.72 1.58 -6.11
CA ALA A 117 0.23 0.68 -5.08
C ALA A 117 -1.01 -0.13 -5.52
N LEU A 118 -2.03 0.55 -6.06
CA LEU A 118 -3.26 -0.11 -6.48
C LEU A 118 -3.03 -1.01 -7.69
N VAL A 119 -2.34 -0.53 -8.73
CA VAL A 119 -2.09 -1.32 -9.93
C VAL A 119 -1.19 -2.52 -9.67
N SER A 120 -0.26 -2.45 -8.72
CA SER A 120 0.55 -3.61 -8.31
C SER A 120 -0.31 -4.67 -7.61
N MET A 121 -1.29 -4.27 -6.80
CA MET A 121 -2.23 -5.22 -6.18
C MET A 121 -3.20 -5.81 -7.19
N ILE A 122 -3.68 -5.02 -8.17
CA ILE A 122 -4.49 -5.52 -9.29
C ILE A 122 -3.69 -6.50 -10.15
N GLN A 123 -2.40 -6.25 -10.40
CA GLN A 123 -1.55 -7.22 -11.11
C GLN A 123 -1.46 -8.56 -10.35
N ASN A 124 -1.36 -8.53 -9.01
CA ASN A 124 -1.41 -9.75 -8.21
C ASN A 124 -2.79 -10.44 -8.27
N HIS A 125 -3.88 -9.67 -8.42
CA HIS A 125 -5.20 -10.24 -8.69
C HIS A 125 -5.25 -10.93 -10.06
N LEU A 126 -4.78 -10.29 -11.11
CA LEU A 126 -4.71 -10.88 -12.46
C LEU A 126 -3.86 -12.16 -12.48
N ASN A 127 -2.86 -12.24 -11.61
CA ASN A 127 -2.04 -13.42 -11.37
C ASN A 127 -2.68 -14.45 -10.41
N ASN A 128 -3.96 -14.29 -10.06
CA ASN A 128 -4.74 -15.17 -9.16
C ASN A 128 -4.18 -15.28 -7.71
N LYS A 129 -3.41 -14.32 -7.25
CA LYS A 129 -2.81 -14.32 -5.91
C LYS A 129 -3.72 -13.74 -4.83
N ILE A 130 -4.61 -12.80 -5.18
CA ILE A 130 -5.54 -12.14 -4.26
C ILE A 130 -6.85 -11.78 -4.99
N SER A 131 -8.00 -11.84 -4.31
CA SER A 131 -9.28 -11.41 -4.90
C SER A 131 -9.46 -9.89 -4.87
N LEU A 132 -10.29 -9.34 -5.77
CA LEU A 132 -10.63 -7.91 -5.77
C LEU A 132 -11.29 -7.48 -4.46
N GLU A 133 -12.17 -8.30 -3.92
CA GLU A 133 -12.85 -8.05 -2.64
C GLU A 133 -11.85 -7.93 -1.49
N LYS A 134 -10.80 -8.79 -1.48
CA LYS A 134 -9.75 -8.73 -0.48
C LYS A 134 -8.91 -7.46 -0.63
N ILE A 135 -8.59 -7.03 -1.85
CA ILE A 135 -7.90 -5.76 -2.11
C ILE A 135 -8.72 -4.59 -1.57
N VAL A 136 -10.01 -4.52 -1.93
CA VAL A 136 -10.93 -3.46 -1.44
C VAL A 136 -11.03 -3.50 0.08
N THR A 137 -11.14 -4.68 0.66
CA THR A 137 -11.17 -4.84 2.12
C THR A 137 -9.91 -4.29 2.76
N LYS A 138 -8.72 -4.67 2.28
CA LYS A 138 -7.43 -4.31 2.88
C LYS A 138 -6.99 -2.87 2.61
N MET A 139 -7.38 -2.30 1.47
CA MET A 139 -6.96 -0.94 1.07
C MET A 139 -8.01 0.13 1.35
N CYS A 140 -9.30 -0.23 1.52
CA CYS A 140 -10.39 0.75 1.68
C CYS A 140 -11.18 0.54 2.98
N HIS A 141 -11.78 -0.65 3.18
CA HIS A 141 -12.66 -0.90 4.31
C HIS A 141 -11.91 -0.92 5.64
N ASN A 142 -10.85 -1.70 5.72
CA ASN A 142 -10.07 -1.90 6.94
C ASN A 142 -9.39 -0.62 7.44
N PRO A 143 -8.76 0.22 6.59
CA PRO A 143 -8.27 1.53 7.02
C PRO A 143 -9.38 2.42 7.60
N ALA A 144 -10.57 2.43 6.99
CA ALA A 144 -11.69 3.22 7.49
C ALA A 144 -12.20 2.71 8.85
N ILE A 145 -12.23 1.39 9.07
CA ILE A 145 -12.60 0.77 10.34
C ILE A 145 -11.53 1.04 11.40
N LEU A 146 -10.27 0.74 11.08
CA LEU A 146 -9.14 0.83 11.98
C LEU A 146 -8.93 2.23 12.54
N PHE A 147 -8.94 3.23 11.66
CA PHE A 147 -8.75 4.63 12.01
C PHE A 147 -10.07 5.34 12.33
N GLN A 148 -11.21 4.61 12.32
CA GLN A 148 -12.55 5.13 12.64
C GLN A 148 -12.96 6.34 11.78
N ILE A 149 -12.61 6.30 10.50
CA ILE A 149 -12.87 7.39 9.55
C ILE A 149 -14.36 7.44 9.20
N LYS A 150 -14.98 8.61 9.37
CA LYS A 150 -16.41 8.81 9.07
C LYS A 150 -16.67 8.90 7.57
N LYS A 151 -17.70 8.18 7.11
CA LYS A 151 -18.29 8.30 5.77
C LYS A 151 -17.30 8.12 4.60
N ARG A 152 -16.26 7.30 4.77
CA ARG A 152 -15.27 6.93 3.74
C ARG A 152 -15.00 5.43 3.76
N GLY A 153 -14.28 4.95 2.76
CA GLY A 153 -13.87 3.55 2.62
C GLY A 153 -14.96 2.62 2.08
N TYR A 154 -16.16 3.12 1.80
CA TYR A 154 -17.30 2.33 1.29
C TYR A 154 -18.10 3.13 0.26
N ILE A 155 -18.65 2.45 -0.75
CA ILE A 155 -19.65 3.00 -1.66
C ILE A 155 -21.02 2.82 -1.01
N ARG A 156 -21.51 3.89 -0.35
CA ARG A 156 -22.80 3.90 0.37
C ARG A 156 -23.47 5.24 0.26
N LYS A 157 -24.84 5.25 0.27
CA LYS A 157 -25.63 6.49 0.33
C LYS A 157 -25.20 7.33 1.56
N GLY A 158 -24.90 8.61 1.34
CA GLY A 158 -24.48 9.55 2.39
C GLY A 158 -22.96 9.51 2.72
N TYR A 159 -22.19 8.69 2.01
CA TYR A 159 -20.72 8.69 2.08
C TYR A 159 -20.12 9.63 1.04
N TYR A 160 -18.90 10.07 1.28
CA TYR A 160 -18.13 10.80 0.27
C TYR A 160 -17.85 9.90 -0.92
N ALA A 161 -18.01 10.45 -2.12
CA ALA A 161 -17.66 9.75 -3.35
C ALA A 161 -16.14 9.91 -3.59
N ASP A 162 -15.36 9.08 -2.91
CA ASP A 162 -13.95 8.86 -3.17
C ASP A 162 -13.84 7.55 -3.95
N LEU A 163 -13.70 7.65 -5.26
CA LEU A 163 -13.82 6.53 -6.18
C LEU A 163 -12.63 6.50 -7.13
N VAL A 164 -12.28 5.29 -7.55
CA VAL A 164 -11.32 5.06 -8.61
C VAL A 164 -11.93 4.10 -9.64
N LEU A 165 -11.75 4.41 -10.94
CA LEU A 165 -12.10 3.51 -12.03
C LEU A 165 -10.82 2.91 -12.60
N ILE A 166 -10.84 1.59 -12.80
CA ILE A 166 -9.70 0.84 -13.31
C ILE A 166 -10.13 0.10 -14.57
N ASP A 167 -9.36 0.26 -15.64
CA ASP A 167 -9.45 -0.60 -16.81
C ASP A 167 -8.55 -1.82 -16.59
N MET A 168 -9.16 -3.02 -16.52
CA MET A 168 -8.50 -4.29 -16.26
C MET A 168 -7.86 -4.93 -17.49
N ASN A 169 -8.00 -4.29 -18.66
CA ASN A 169 -7.51 -4.80 -19.95
C ASN A 169 -6.60 -3.78 -20.65
N LYS A 170 -6.01 -2.86 -19.91
CA LYS A 170 -5.17 -1.80 -20.46
C LYS A 170 -3.74 -1.92 -19.96
N SER A 171 -2.92 -2.64 -20.73
CA SER A 171 -1.50 -2.83 -20.42
C SER A 171 -0.68 -1.56 -20.68
N TRP A 172 0.29 -1.31 -19.82
CA TRP A 172 1.26 -0.23 -19.96
C TRP A 172 2.55 -0.54 -19.20
N THR A 173 3.65 0.04 -19.64
CA THR A 173 4.95 -0.08 -18.96
C THR A 173 5.23 1.17 -18.15
N VAL A 174 5.70 1.01 -16.92
CA VAL A 174 6.17 2.13 -16.09
C VAL A 174 7.42 2.73 -16.73
N LYS A 175 7.31 3.96 -17.19
CA LYS A 175 8.37 4.72 -17.85
C LYS A 175 8.46 6.10 -17.23
N LYS A 176 9.60 6.74 -17.37
CA LYS A 176 9.86 8.09 -16.84
C LYS A 176 8.76 9.10 -17.22
N GLU A 177 8.23 8.99 -18.45
CA GLU A 177 7.22 9.91 -19.00
C GLU A 177 5.84 9.75 -18.36
N ASN A 178 5.56 8.62 -17.71
CA ASN A 178 4.28 8.36 -17.04
C ASN A 178 4.39 8.31 -15.52
N ILE A 179 5.55 8.61 -14.96
CA ILE A 179 5.74 8.75 -13.52
C ILE A 179 5.27 10.14 -13.08
N LEU A 180 4.31 10.17 -12.16
CA LEU A 180 3.64 11.38 -11.67
C LEU A 180 4.25 11.91 -10.37
N TYR A 181 5.23 11.23 -9.80
CA TYR A 181 5.94 11.66 -8.60
C TYR A 181 6.85 12.85 -8.90
N LYS A 182 6.90 13.80 -7.98
CA LYS A 182 7.84 14.94 -8.09
C LYS A 182 9.31 14.49 -8.11
N CYS A 183 9.64 13.35 -7.50
CA CYS A 183 10.99 12.78 -7.52
C CYS A 183 11.37 12.14 -8.85
N ASN A 184 10.41 11.95 -9.78
CA ASN A 184 10.59 11.51 -11.16
C ASN A 184 11.33 10.17 -11.33
N TRP A 185 11.09 9.22 -10.43
CA TRP A 185 11.53 7.83 -10.52
C TRP A 185 10.55 6.90 -9.79
N SER A 186 10.60 5.60 -10.07
CA SER A 186 9.81 4.58 -9.41
C SER A 186 10.59 3.27 -9.28
N PRO A 187 10.46 2.51 -8.17
CA PRO A 187 11.04 1.18 -8.07
C PRO A 187 10.42 0.19 -9.07
N PHE A 188 9.26 0.52 -9.64
CA PHE A 188 8.57 -0.27 -10.66
C PHE A 188 8.96 0.12 -12.10
N GLU A 189 9.89 1.05 -12.31
CA GLU A 189 10.31 1.45 -13.65
C GLU A 189 10.80 0.24 -14.47
N GLY A 190 10.34 0.15 -15.71
CA GLY A 190 10.56 -0.99 -16.62
C GLY A 190 9.54 -2.12 -16.50
N LEU A 191 8.73 -2.19 -15.44
CA LEU A 191 7.71 -3.21 -15.27
C LEU A 191 6.43 -2.88 -16.06
N GLN A 192 5.77 -3.92 -16.56
CA GLN A 192 4.46 -3.83 -17.17
C GLN A 192 3.37 -4.14 -16.16
N PHE A 193 2.32 -3.33 -16.16
CA PHE A 193 1.05 -3.62 -15.52
C PHE A 193 -0.04 -3.81 -16.59
N ASP A 194 -0.93 -4.77 -16.38
CA ASP A 194 -2.01 -5.11 -17.32
C ASP A 194 -3.34 -4.43 -16.97
N SER A 195 -3.29 -3.49 -16.05
CA SER A 195 -4.42 -2.65 -15.65
C SER A 195 -4.00 -1.21 -15.46
N GLN A 196 -4.92 -0.27 -15.69
CA GLN A 196 -4.65 1.16 -15.54
C GLN A 196 -5.77 1.86 -14.78
N VAL A 197 -5.43 2.76 -13.85
CA VAL A 197 -6.38 3.71 -13.28
C VAL A 197 -6.74 4.72 -14.36
N THR A 198 -8.01 4.82 -14.71
CA THR A 198 -8.52 5.74 -15.73
C THR A 198 -9.10 7.01 -15.11
N HIS A 199 -9.78 6.91 -13.99
CA HIS A 199 -10.38 8.06 -13.30
C HIS A 199 -10.17 7.99 -11.79
N THR A 200 -9.97 9.14 -11.18
CA THR A 200 -9.99 9.32 -9.73
C THR A 200 -10.94 10.44 -9.36
N ILE A 201 -11.86 10.12 -8.45
CA ILE A 201 -12.87 11.06 -7.94
C ILE A 201 -12.59 11.24 -6.44
N VAL A 202 -12.49 12.48 -5.99
CA VAL A 202 -12.27 12.84 -4.58
C VAL A 202 -13.38 13.77 -4.12
N ASN A 203 -14.11 13.38 -3.08
CA ASN A 203 -15.26 14.13 -2.56
C ASN A 203 -16.32 14.45 -3.64
N GLY A 204 -16.53 13.55 -4.59
CA GLY A 204 -17.47 13.72 -5.71
C GLY A 204 -16.95 14.58 -6.86
N LYS A 205 -15.69 14.97 -6.87
CA LYS A 205 -15.09 15.75 -7.95
C LYS A 205 -14.07 14.90 -8.72
N LEU A 206 -14.19 14.89 -10.04
CA LEU A 206 -13.21 14.23 -10.92
C LEU A 206 -11.89 15.02 -10.85
N VAL A 207 -10.83 14.38 -10.33
CA VAL A 207 -9.52 15.01 -10.14
C VAL A 207 -8.45 14.46 -11.09
N TYR A 208 -8.68 13.29 -11.66
CA TYR A 208 -7.79 12.67 -12.63
C TYR A 208 -8.61 11.91 -13.67
N GLU A 209 -8.28 12.07 -14.93
CA GLU A 209 -8.89 11.37 -16.06
C GLU A 209 -7.85 11.11 -17.14
N ASN A 210 -7.56 9.82 -17.41
CA ASN A 210 -6.69 9.36 -18.53
C ASN A 210 -5.36 10.13 -18.68
N GLY A 211 -4.65 10.38 -17.58
CA GLY A 211 -3.37 11.09 -17.58
C GLY A 211 -3.48 12.60 -17.29
N LEU A 212 -4.67 13.16 -17.30
CA LEU A 212 -4.90 14.58 -17.07
C LEU A 212 -5.37 14.85 -15.64
N PHE A 213 -4.80 15.84 -14.99
CA PHE A 213 -5.22 16.33 -13.69
C PHE A 213 -6.14 17.54 -13.81
N ASN A 214 -7.27 17.50 -13.11
CA ASN A 214 -8.12 18.65 -12.89
C ASN A 214 -7.59 19.45 -11.71
N SER A 215 -7.29 20.75 -11.92
CA SER A 215 -6.73 21.66 -10.92
C SER A 215 -7.66 22.01 -9.76
N THR A 216 -8.87 21.45 -9.72
CA THR A 216 -9.86 21.74 -8.69
C THR A 216 -9.43 21.13 -7.35
N LEU A 217 -9.14 21.96 -6.35
CA LEU A 217 -8.93 21.54 -4.99
C LEU A 217 -10.16 20.78 -4.49
N SER A 218 -10.01 19.50 -4.14
CA SER A 218 -11.09 18.61 -3.74
C SER A 218 -10.86 17.95 -2.37
N GLY A 219 -9.67 18.09 -1.80
CA GLY A 219 -9.35 17.56 -0.49
C GLY A 219 -10.25 18.15 0.62
N LYS A 220 -10.66 17.31 1.57
CA LYS A 220 -11.38 17.70 2.78
C LYS A 220 -10.73 17.06 4.00
N LYS A 221 -10.75 17.77 5.13
CA LYS A 221 -10.31 17.23 6.41
C LYS A 221 -11.10 15.98 6.74
N LEU A 222 -10.42 14.91 7.16
CA LEU A 222 -11.06 13.71 7.67
C LEU A 222 -11.71 13.98 9.03
N THR A 223 -12.83 13.30 9.27
CA THR A 223 -13.50 13.27 10.58
C THR A 223 -13.52 11.83 11.10
N PHE A 224 -13.50 11.68 12.40
CA PHE A 224 -13.35 10.39 13.08
C PHE A 224 -14.44 10.15 14.10
N ASN A 225 -14.76 8.87 14.37
CA ASN A 225 -15.68 8.43 15.43
C ASN A 225 -14.89 8.18 16.73
N ARG A 226 -14.26 9.22 17.25
CA ARG A 226 -13.54 9.16 18.53
C ARG A 226 -14.33 9.91 19.61
#